data_dd2538cac649277980665aa086396eab
#
_entry.id   dd2538cac649277980665aa086396eab
#
_cell.length_a   1.000
_cell.length_b   1.000
_cell.length_c   1.000
_cell.angle_alpha   90.00
_cell.angle_beta   90.00
_cell.angle_gamma   90.00
#
_symmetry.space_group_name_H-M   'P 1'
#
loop_
_entity.id
_entity.type
_entity.pdbx_description
1 polymer ?
#
loop_
_entity_poly.entity_id
_entity_poly.type
_entity_poly.pdbx_seq_one_letter_code
_entity_poly.pdbx_strand_id
1 'polypeptide(L)'
;QRSIEKIAELEDLKALVVDDDFNTCDSVTKMLVKVGMRSEWTLSGKEAVLRARQSIELGDAFHAYIIDWRLPDMNGIEVTRQIRSLGDDTPIIILTAYDWSDIEVEARAAGVTAFCAKPMFMSDIRETLMAAIGQKQAGAEDNILPAADSDFRGRRILLVEDNELNREIAVALLSEYGFQVDTAEDGAEAVEKVKNSTPGDYDLVL
;
A
#
# COMPACT_ATOMS: atom_id res chain seq x y z
N GLN A 1 9.87 -16.48 -15.40
CA GLN A 1 10.09 -16.14 -13.98
C GLN A 1 10.89 -14.84 -13.95
N ARG A 2 10.24 -13.68 -13.72
CA ARG A 2 10.96 -12.47 -13.38
C ARG A 2 11.51 -12.66 -11.97
N SER A 3 12.82 -12.75 -11.84
CA SER A 3 13.52 -12.66 -10.55
C SER A 3 13.12 -11.34 -9.91
N ILE A 4 12.51 -11.39 -8.74
CA ILE A 4 12.24 -10.18 -7.95
C ILE A 4 13.62 -9.79 -7.41
N GLU A 5 14.19 -8.71 -7.96
CA GLU A 5 15.47 -8.20 -7.51
C GLU A 5 15.31 -7.68 -6.07
N LYS A 6 16.21 -8.11 -5.20
CA LYS A 6 16.35 -7.53 -3.88
C LYS A 6 16.70 -6.05 -4.04
N ILE A 7 16.11 -5.23 -3.20
CA ILE A 7 16.33 -3.78 -3.22
C ILE A 7 17.45 -3.49 -2.24
N ALA A 8 18.59 -3.02 -2.75
CA ALA A 8 19.78 -2.80 -1.94
C ALA A 8 19.52 -1.87 -0.73
N GLU A 9 18.65 -0.88 -0.89
CA GLU A 9 18.28 0.07 0.16
C GLU A 9 17.41 -0.54 1.27
N LEU A 10 16.76 -1.68 1.01
CA LEU A 10 15.91 -2.39 1.96
C LEU A 10 16.60 -3.63 2.55
N GLU A 11 17.78 -4.01 2.06
CA GLU A 11 18.47 -5.21 2.50
C GLU A 11 18.85 -5.10 3.97
N ASP A 12 18.54 -6.15 4.73
CA ASP A 12 18.75 -6.27 6.19
C ASP A 12 17.96 -5.29 7.07
N LEU A 13 17.19 -4.36 6.51
CA LEU A 13 16.29 -3.55 7.31
C LEU A 13 15.21 -4.43 7.94
N LYS A 14 14.79 -4.08 9.16
CA LYS A 14 13.84 -4.85 9.96
C LYS A 14 12.48 -4.19 9.98
N ALA A 15 11.41 -4.94 9.69
CA ALA A 15 10.04 -4.47 9.76
C ALA A 15 9.20 -5.27 10.75
N LEU A 16 8.21 -4.61 11.38
CA LEU A 16 7.16 -5.26 12.16
C LEU A 16 5.82 -5.13 11.44
N VAL A 17 5.17 -6.26 11.20
CA VAL A 17 3.82 -6.34 10.64
C VAL A 17 2.83 -6.57 11.79
N VAL A 18 1.77 -5.79 11.83
CA VAL A 18 0.73 -5.85 12.87
C VAL A 18 -0.64 -5.93 12.21
N ASP A 19 -1.29 -7.07 12.31
CA ASP A 19 -2.61 -7.32 11.73
C ASP A 19 -3.28 -8.45 12.52
N ASP A 20 -4.57 -8.40 12.77
CA ASP A 20 -5.28 -9.46 13.51
C ASP A 20 -5.53 -10.72 12.66
N ASP A 21 -5.40 -10.62 11.34
CA ASP A 21 -5.42 -11.78 10.44
C ASP A 21 -4.02 -12.34 10.19
N PHE A 22 -3.80 -13.57 10.66
CA PHE A 22 -2.56 -14.30 10.45
C PHE A 22 -2.18 -14.43 8.97
N ASN A 23 -3.17 -14.64 8.07
CA ASN A 23 -2.88 -14.80 6.64
C ASN A 23 -2.35 -13.50 6.03
N THR A 24 -2.87 -12.37 6.46
CA THR A 24 -2.35 -11.05 6.08
C THR A 24 -0.92 -10.88 6.59
N CYS A 25 -0.66 -11.16 7.87
CA CYS A 25 0.70 -11.11 8.44
C CYS A 25 1.69 -11.98 7.67
N ASP A 26 1.32 -13.23 7.40
CA ASP A 26 2.17 -14.18 6.66
C ASP A 26 2.46 -13.71 5.23
N SER A 27 1.43 -13.22 4.53
CA SER A 27 1.56 -12.71 3.17
C SER A 27 2.47 -11.50 3.08
N VAL A 28 2.27 -10.51 3.96
CA VAL A 28 3.09 -9.28 4.01
C VAL A 28 4.53 -9.61 4.40
N THR A 29 4.72 -10.45 5.42
CA THR A 29 6.05 -10.91 5.82
C THR A 29 6.81 -11.57 4.67
N LYS A 30 6.15 -12.45 3.91
CA LYS A 30 6.75 -13.08 2.72
C LYS A 30 7.11 -12.06 1.64
N MET A 31 6.31 -11.02 1.46
CA MET A 31 6.62 -9.93 0.53
C MET A 31 7.85 -9.15 0.97
N LEU A 32 7.95 -8.80 2.26
CA LEU A 32 9.09 -8.09 2.83
C LEU A 32 10.40 -8.88 2.71
N VAL A 33 10.36 -10.17 3.03
CA VAL A 33 11.52 -11.07 2.88
C VAL A 33 11.98 -11.16 1.41
N LYS A 34 11.04 -11.17 0.45
CA LYS A 34 11.40 -11.19 -0.98
C LYS A 34 12.13 -9.93 -1.44
N VAL A 35 11.86 -8.77 -0.84
CA VAL A 35 12.59 -7.53 -1.15
C VAL A 35 13.89 -7.36 -0.36
N GLY A 36 14.21 -8.31 0.54
CA GLY A 36 15.48 -8.35 1.27
C GLY A 36 15.39 -7.92 2.73
N MET A 37 14.21 -7.57 3.24
CA MET A 37 14.03 -7.16 4.64
C MET A 37 13.96 -8.35 5.60
N ARG A 38 14.38 -8.12 6.85
CA ARG A 38 14.00 -8.97 7.98
C ARG A 38 12.61 -8.57 8.45
N SER A 39 11.74 -9.52 8.76
CA SER A 39 10.36 -9.22 9.14
C SER A 39 9.91 -10.07 10.33
N GLU A 40 9.28 -9.39 11.28
CA GLU A 40 8.53 -10.01 12.38
C GLU A 40 7.05 -9.62 12.24
N TRP A 41 6.17 -10.32 12.93
CA TRP A 41 4.75 -10.00 12.95
C TRP A 41 4.13 -10.24 14.33
N THR A 42 3.01 -9.57 14.58
CA THR A 42 2.15 -9.78 15.75
C THR A 42 0.69 -9.53 15.39
N LEU A 43 -0.21 -10.13 16.17
CA LEU A 43 -1.66 -10.02 15.98
C LEU A 43 -2.31 -8.97 16.89
N SER A 44 -1.52 -8.19 17.64
CA SER A 44 -2.01 -7.30 18.70
C SER A 44 -1.24 -5.99 18.71
N GLY A 45 -1.95 -4.87 18.84
CA GLY A 45 -1.35 -3.56 18.98
C GLY A 45 -0.54 -3.41 20.27
N LYS A 46 -0.98 -3.97 21.39
CA LYS A 46 -0.22 -3.95 22.66
C LYS A 46 1.10 -4.69 22.54
N GLU A 47 1.09 -5.85 21.87
CA GLU A 47 2.32 -6.60 21.62
C GLU A 47 3.24 -5.85 20.67
N ALA A 48 2.70 -5.15 19.67
CA ALA A 48 3.50 -4.32 18.77
C ALA A 48 4.27 -3.23 19.53
N VAL A 49 3.61 -2.51 20.44
CA VAL A 49 4.25 -1.49 21.29
C VAL A 49 5.32 -2.11 22.19
N LEU A 50 5.05 -3.29 22.77
CA LEU A 50 6.03 -3.99 23.60
C LEU A 50 7.27 -4.39 22.78
N ARG A 51 7.08 -4.95 21.59
CA ARG A 51 8.17 -5.33 20.67
C ARG A 51 8.96 -4.12 20.18
N ALA A 52 8.30 -2.99 19.89
CA ALA A 52 8.97 -1.74 19.56
C ALA A 52 9.93 -1.30 20.69
N ARG A 53 9.45 -1.30 21.93
CA ARG A 53 10.30 -0.98 23.11
C ARG A 53 11.48 -1.93 23.24
N GLN A 54 11.22 -3.24 23.20
CA GLN A 54 12.26 -4.26 23.33
C GLN A 54 13.32 -4.15 22.22
N SER A 55 12.92 -3.89 20.99
CA SER A 55 13.85 -3.77 19.87
C SER A 55 14.80 -2.57 20.03
N ILE A 56 14.31 -1.46 20.60
CA ILE A 56 15.12 -0.29 20.94
C ILE A 56 16.10 -0.64 22.06
N GLU A 57 15.64 -1.27 23.13
CA GLU A 57 16.47 -1.67 24.29
C GLU A 57 17.57 -2.65 23.89
N LEU A 58 17.30 -3.56 22.95
CA LEU A 58 18.25 -4.55 22.44
C LEU A 58 19.19 -4.01 21.36
N GLY A 59 18.99 -2.78 20.87
CA GLY A 59 19.77 -2.19 19.80
C GLY A 59 19.53 -2.81 18.41
N ASP A 60 18.40 -3.53 18.23
CA ASP A 60 17.94 -4.09 16.94
C ASP A 60 16.57 -3.50 16.60
N ALA A 61 16.51 -2.16 16.54
CA ALA A 61 15.29 -1.42 16.31
C ALA A 61 14.66 -1.72 14.94
N PHE A 62 13.34 -1.57 14.86
CA PHE A 62 12.65 -1.65 13.58
C PHE A 62 12.98 -0.42 12.70
N HIS A 63 12.90 -0.62 11.39
CA HIS A 63 13.10 0.40 10.36
C HIS A 63 11.81 0.77 9.66
N ALA A 64 10.77 -0.05 9.83
CA ALA A 64 9.40 0.22 9.37
C ALA A 64 8.40 -0.54 10.24
N TYR A 65 7.23 0.07 10.45
CA TYR A 65 6.05 -0.57 11.00
C TYR A 65 4.96 -0.58 9.93
N ILE A 66 4.28 -1.73 9.76
CA ILE A 66 3.16 -1.91 8.84
C ILE A 66 2.00 -2.38 9.71
N ILE A 67 1.02 -1.51 9.95
CA ILE A 67 0.02 -1.69 11.00
C ILE A 67 -1.37 -1.64 10.41
N ASP A 68 -2.20 -2.65 10.68
CA ASP A 68 -3.61 -2.59 10.32
C ASP A 68 -4.33 -1.47 11.06
N TRP A 69 -5.23 -0.80 10.35
CA TRP A 69 -6.09 0.23 10.92
C TRP A 69 -6.94 -0.29 12.09
N ARG A 70 -7.49 -1.49 11.95
CA ARG A 70 -8.40 -2.11 12.92
C ARG A 70 -7.78 -3.32 13.58
N LEU A 71 -7.34 -3.17 14.81
CA LEU A 71 -6.91 -4.29 15.65
C LEU A 71 -7.93 -4.51 16.76
N PRO A 72 -8.01 -5.73 17.32
CA PRO A 72 -9.04 -6.07 18.31
C PRO A 72 -8.86 -5.34 19.66
N ASP A 73 -7.65 -4.92 19.98
CA ASP A 73 -7.29 -4.32 21.26
C ASP A 73 -7.11 -2.79 21.21
N MET A 74 -6.77 -2.23 20.04
CA MET A 74 -6.66 -0.77 19.80
C MET A 74 -6.61 -0.49 18.30
N ASN A 75 -6.84 0.75 17.87
CA ASN A 75 -6.68 1.11 16.46
C ASN A 75 -5.23 1.46 16.10
N GLY A 76 -4.91 1.47 14.81
CA GLY A 76 -3.57 1.75 14.31
C GLY A 76 -3.02 3.13 14.69
N ILE A 77 -3.88 4.16 14.84
CA ILE A 77 -3.47 5.50 15.30
C ILE A 77 -3.02 5.44 16.78
N GLU A 78 -3.73 4.70 17.60
CA GLU A 78 -3.36 4.55 19.02
C GLU A 78 -2.03 3.80 19.17
N VAL A 79 -1.81 2.73 18.39
CA VAL A 79 -0.50 2.05 18.31
C VAL A 79 0.59 3.04 17.91
N THR A 80 0.33 3.86 16.88
CA THR A 80 1.26 4.89 16.42
C THR A 80 1.62 5.88 17.52
N ARG A 81 0.63 6.43 18.24
CA ARG A 81 0.86 7.36 19.36
C ARG A 81 1.74 6.73 20.44
N GLN A 82 1.48 5.47 20.78
CA GLN A 82 2.26 4.76 21.79
C GLN A 82 3.69 4.50 21.33
N ILE A 83 3.92 4.11 20.08
CA ILE A 83 5.29 3.96 19.52
C ILE A 83 6.01 5.32 19.53
N ARG A 84 5.36 6.40 19.09
CA ARG A 84 5.93 7.75 19.11
C ARG A 84 6.28 8.21 20.54
N SER A 85 5.49 7.82 21.55
CA SER A 85 5.78 8.14 22.95
C SER A 85 7.07 7.47 23.48
N LEU A 86 7.57 6.44 22.81
CA LEU A 86 8.87 5.82 23.11
C LEU A 86 10.07 6.63 22.55
N GLY A 87 9.82 7.70 21.80
CA GLY A 87 10.83 8.43 21.05
C GLY A 87 11.24 7.76 19.75
N ASP A 88 10.42 6.85 19.26
CA ASP A 88 10.66 6.12 18.00
C ASP A 88 10.03 6.85 16.81
N ASP A 89 10.88 7.41 15.95
CA ASP A 89 10.49 8.13 14.72
C ASP A 89 10.52 7.23 13.47
N THR A 90 10.57 5.91 13.66
CA THR A 90 10.56 4.94 12.56
C THR A 90 9.29 5.10 11.71
N PRO A 91 9.39 5.03 10.37
CA PRO A 91 8.23 5.11 9.49
C PRO A 91 7.12 4.13 9.86
N ILE A 92 5.89 4.64 9.94
CA ILE A 92 4.68 3.86 10.22
C ILE A 92 3.74 3.95 9.03
N ILE A 93 3.41 2.80 8.46
CA ILE A 93 2.49 2.63 7.33
C ILE A 93 1.21 2.01 7.87
N ILE A 94 0.07 2.66 7.67
CA ILE A 94 -1.24 2.12 8.05
C ILE A 94 -1.85 1.36 6.86
N LEU A 95 -2.27 0.11 7.13
CA LEU A 95 -3.03 -0.69 6.18
C LEU A 95 -4.52 -0.46 6.41
N THR A 96 -5.27 -0.23 5.36
CA THR A 96 -6.72 -0.02 5.46
C THR A 96 -7.46 -0.62 4.27
N ALA A 97 -8.64 -1.20 4.54
CA ALA A 97 -9.58 -1.66 3.52
C ALA A 97 -10.54 -0.55 3.05
N TYR A 98 -10.45 0.64 3.63
CA TYR A 98 -11.38 1.74 3.42
C TYR A 98 -10.65 3.00 2.95
N ASP A 99 -11.42 3.96 2.43
CA ASP A 99 -10.95 5.31 2.21
C ASP A 99 -10.48 5.91 3.56
N TRP A 100 -9.26 6.41 3.58
CA TRP A 100 -8.63 7.00 4.78
C TRP A 100 -8.80 8.52 4.89
N SER A 101 -9.52 9.15 3.95
CA SER A 101 -9.71 10.60 3.89
C SER A 101 -10.24 11.17 5.21
N ASP A 102 -11.17 10.44 5.85
CA ASP A 102 -11.78 10.87 7.12
C ASP A 102 -10.83 10.80 8.32
N ILE A 103 -9.80 9.98 8.25
CA ILE A 103 -8.86 9.73 9.36
C ILE A 103 -7.45 10.27 9.09
N GLU A 104 -7.18 10.74 7.89
CA GLU A 104 -5.84 11.15 7.47
C GLU A 104 -5.26 12.24 8.36
N VAL A 105 -6.03 13.28 8.66
CA VAL A 105 -5.58 14.41 9.49
C VAL A 105 -5.19 13.92 10.89
N GLU A 106 -6.02 13.08 11.52
CA GLU A 106 -5.75 12.53 12.84
C GLU A 106 -4.54 11.58 12.82
N ALA A 107 -4.45 10.73 11.81
CA ALA A 107 -3.37 9.77 11.65
C ALA A 107 -2.02 10.46 11.43
N ARG A 108 -1.97 11.48 10.58
CA ARG A 108 -0.76 12.27 10.36
C ARG A 108 -0.34 13.04 11.61
N ALA A 109 -1.30 13.63 12.34
CA ALA A 109 -1.04 14.27 13.61
C ALA A 109 -0.51 13.31 14.69
N ALA A 110 -0.87 12.03 14.61
CA ALA A 110 -0.33 10.97 15.45
C ALA A 110 1.08 10.51 15.04
N GLY A 111 1.55 10.88 13.84
CA GLY A 111 2.86 10.51 13.30
C GLY A 111 2.85 9.33 12.32
N VAL A 112 1.70 9.03 11.70
CA VAL A 112 1.63 8.08 10.58
C VAL A 112 2.37 8.66 9.39
N THR A 113 3.23 7.85 8.76
CA THR A 113 4.06 8.28 7.63
C THR A 113 3.34 8.09 6.30
N ALA A 114 2.66 6.95 6.12
CA ALA A 114 1.99 6.61 4.87
C ALA A 114 0.78 5.69 5.09
N PHE A 115 -0.05 5.58 4.05
CA PHE A 115 -1.18 4.65 3.99
C PHE A 115 -1.00 3.67 2.83
N CYS A 116 -1.51 2.46 2.99
CA CYS A 116 -1.55 1.46 1.93
C CYS A 116 -2.92 0.76 1.96
N ALA A 117 -3.56 0.66 0.79
CA ALA A 117 -4.86 0.00 0.66
C ALA A 117 -4.71 -1.53 0.69
N LYS A 118 -5.71 -2.21 1.27
CA LYS A 118 -5.91 -3.66 1.13
C LYS A 118 -6.88 -3.93 -0.04
N PRO A 119 -6.65 -4.93 -0.90
CA PRO A 119 -5.55 -5.91 -0.90
C PRO A 119 -4.23 -5.29 -1.38
N MET A 120 -3.13 -5.71 -0.76
CA MET A 120 -1.80 -5.21 -1.08
C MET A 120 -1.12 -6.04 -2.15
N PHE A 121 -0.46 -5.37 -3.07
CA PHE A 121 0.44 -5.98 -4.03
C PHE A 121 1.91 -5.69 -3.66
N MET A 122 2.82 -6.48 -4.21
CA MET A 122 4.26 -6.31 -3.99
C MET A 122 4.75 -4.92 -4.42
N SER A 123 4.18 -4.38 -5.52
CA SER A 123 4.46 -3.02 -6.00
C SER A 123 4.16 -1.96 -4.97
N ASP A 124 2.97 -2.07 -4.34
CA ASP A 124 2.44 -1.06 -3.42
C ASP A 124 3.27 -1.00 -2.13
N ILE A 125 3.58 -2.19 -1.55
CA ILE A 125 4.46 -2.29 -0.38
C ILE A 125 5.84 -1.72 -0.70
N ARG A 126 6.42 -2.10 -1.84
CA ARG A 126 7.74 -1.62 -2.25
C ARG A 126 7.76 -0.10 -2.39
N GLU A 127 6.83 0.47 -3.12
CA GLU A 127 6.74 1.91 -3.38
C GLU A 127 6.53 2.68 -2.08
N THR A 128 5.57 2.24 -1.26
CA THR A 128 5.27 2.87 0.04
C THR A 128 6.47 2.81 1.00
N LEU A 129 7.17 1.68 1.07
CA LEU A 129 8.37 1.53 1.91
C LEU A 129 9.50 2.44 1.44
N MET A 130 9.78 2.47 0.13
CA MET A 130 10.85 3.30 -0.43
C MET A 130 10.56 4.79 -0.17
N ALA A 131 9.32 5.23 -0.36
CA ALA A 131 8.91 6.59 -0.06
C ALA A 131 9.02 6.91 1.44
N ALA A 132 8.53 6.03 2.31
CA ALA A 132 8.51 6.25 3.76
C ALA A 132 9.92 6.25 4.37
N ILE A 133 10.81 5.33 3.94
CA ILE A 133 12.19 5.24 4.42
C ILE A 133 13.04 6.36 3.81
N GLY A 134 12.82 6.70 2.52
CA GLY A 134 13.52 7.78 1.84
C GLY A 134 13.25 9.16 2.44
N GLN A 135 12.04 9.42 2.91
CA GLN A 135 11.71 10.67 3.62
C GLN A 135 12.51 10.86 4.91
N LYS A 136 12.80 9.78 5.63
CA LYS A 136 13.64 9.84 6.84
C LYS A 136 15.10 10.22 6.54
N GLN A 137 15.62 9.88 5.36
CA GLN A 137 16.99 10.21 4.94
C GLN A 137 17.13 11.64 4.40
N ALA A 138 16.04 12.24 3.90
CA ALA A 138 16.05 13.56 3.26
C ALA A 138 15.79 14.75 4.20
N GLY A 139 15.46 14.50 5.49
CA GLY A 139 15.07 15.56 6.43
C GLY A 139 13.75 16.22 6.01
N ALA A 140 12.78 16.23 6.91
CA ALA A 140 11.41 16.64 6.68
C ALA A 140 11.26 17.91 5.83
N GLU A 141 11.18 17.76 4.53
CA GLU A 141 10.49 18.69 3.66
C GLU A 141 9.22 17.97 3.18
N ASP A 142 8.10 18.65 3.29
CA ASP A 142 6.76 18.19 2.89
C ASP A 142 6.77 17.58 1.49
N ASN A 143 7.09 16.31 1.39
CA ASN A 143 6.74 15.51 0.23
C ASN A 143 5.45 14.75 0.56
N ILE A 144 4.34 15.47 0.49
CA ILE A 144 3.11 14.89 0.00
C ILE A 144 3.52 14.17 -1.29
N LEU A 145 3.49 12.81 -1.28
CA LEU A 145 3.37 12.12 -2.56
C LEU A 145 2.12 12.75 -3.18
N PRO A 146 2.22 13.44 -4.30
CA PRO A 146 1.02 13.82 -5.01
C PRO A 146 0.29 12.48 -5.22
N ALA A 147 -0.97 12.38 -4.80
CA ALA A 147 -1.90 11.58 -5.58
C ALA A 147 -1.54 11.93 -7.00
N ALA A 148 -0.94 10.96 -7.71
CA ALA A 148 -0.34 11.26 -8.98
C ALA A 148 -1.40 12.04 -9.76
N ASP A 149 -1.13 13.31 -10.05
CA ASP A 149 -1.77 14.02 -11.15
C ASP A 149 -1.31 13.29 -12.41
N SER A 150 -1.57 12.00 -12.44
CA SER A 150 -1.43 11.17 -13.62
C SER A 150 -2.58 11.61 -14.51
N ASP A 151 -2.32 12.65 -15.29
CA ASP A 151 -3.24 13.06 -16.34
C ASP A 151 -3.27 11.96 -17.40
N PHE A 152 -4.26 11.09 -17.27
CA PHE A 152 -4.50 9.99 -18.21
C PHE A 152 -5.36 10.43 -19.41
N ARG A 153 -5.54 11.74 -19.63
CA ARG A 153 -6.27 12.26 -20.77
C ARG A 153 -5.67 11.76 -22.08
N GLY A 154 -6.54 11.18 -22.88
CA GLY A 154 -6.15 10.59 -24.17
C GLY A 154 -5.66 9.15 -24.11
N ARG A 155 -5.56 8.54 -22.92
CA ARG A 155 -5.35 7.10 -22.76
C ARG A 155 -6.68 6.36 -22.89
N ARG A 156 -6.68 5.25 -23.63
CA ARG A 156 -7.88 4.47 -23.91
C ARG A 156 -7.80 3.08 -23.31
N ILE A 157 -8.83 2.72 -22.53
CA ILE A 157 -8.93 1.43 -21.84
C ILE A 157 -10.11 0.64 -22.38
N LEU A 158 -9.92 -0.67 -22.57
CA LEU A 158 -11.01 -1.61 -22.76
C LEU A 158 -11.27 -2.33 -21.44
N LEU A 159 -12.41 -2.03 -20.82
CA LEU A 159 -12.88 -2.65 -19.57
C LEU A 159 -13.76 -3.86 -19.90
N VAL A 160 -13.41 -5.03 -19.38
CA VAL A 160 -14.17 -6.28 -19.57
C VAL A 160 -14.78 -6.68 -18.22
N GLU A 161 -16.09 -6.47 -18.08
CA GLU A 161 -16.83 -6.74 -16.84
C GLU A 161 -18.26 -7.20 -17.19
N ASP A 162 -18.65 -8.37 -16.73
CA ASP A 162 -19.95 -8.98 -17.02
C ASP A 162 -21.10 -8.38 -16.18
N ASN A 163 -20.79 -7.89 -14.98
CA ASN A 163 -21.77 -7.27 -14.10
C ASN A 163 -21.99 -5.78 -14.48
N GLU A 164 -23.22 -5.43 -14.87
CA GLU A 164 -23.58 -4.08 -15.32
C GLU A 164 -23.26 -3.00 -14.25
N LEU A 165 -23.58 -3.27 -12.97
CA LEU A 165 -23.33 -2.31 -11.89
C LEU A 165 -21.84 -2.10 -11.66
N ASN A 166 -21.05 -3.17 -11.65
CA ASN A 166 -19.58 -3.10 -11.52
C ASN A 166 -18.98 -2.32 -12.69
N ARG A 167 -19.47 -2.58 -13.90
CA ARG A 167 -19.04 -1.91 -15.13
C ARG A 167 -19.31 -0.41 -15.07
N GLU A 168 -20.51 0.00 -14.63
CA GLU A 168 -20.85 1.42 -14.47
C GLU A 168 -19.95 2.13 -13.44
N ILE A 169 -19.72 1.49 -12.29
CA ILE A 169 -18.82 2.02 -11.22
C ILE A 169 -17.40 2.17 -11.76
N ALA A 170 -16.87 1.15 -12.42
CA ALA A 170 -15.51 1.17 -12.95
C ALA A 170 -15.34 2.23 -14.06
N VAL A 171 -16.33 2.37 -14.96
CA VAL A 171 -16.33 3.42 -15.99
C VAL A 171 -16.32 4.80 -15.35
N ALA A 172 -17.15 5.03 -14.32
CA ALA A 172 -17.22 6.33 -13.63
C ALA A 172 -15.86 6.68 -13.00
N LEU A 173 -15.27 5.74 -12.27
CA LEU A 173 -13.96 5.93 -11.63
C LEU A 173 -12.84 6.20 -12.65
N LEU A 174 -12.72 5.36 -13.68
CA LEU A 174 -11.67 5.53 -14.69
C LEU A 174 -11.81 6.84 -15.47
N SER A 175 -13.06 7.24 -15.76
CA SER A 175 -13.34 8.50 -16.45
C SER A 175 -12.97 9.72 -15.61
N GLU A 176 -13.11 9.65 -14.28
CA GLU A 176 -12.69 10.70 -13.35
C GLU A 176 -11.18 10.95 -13.40
N TYR A 177 -10.38 9.89 -13.63
CA TYR A 177 -8.94 9.98 -13.86
C TYR A 177 -8.54 10.40 -15.29
N GLY A 178 -9.52 10.66 -16.16
CA GLY A 178 -9.30 11.16 -17.51
C GLY A 178 -9.14 10.10 -18.59
N PHE A 179 -9.35 8.82 -18.28
CA PHE A 179 -9.32 7.75 -19.28
C PHE A 179 -10.55 7.82 -20.22
N GLN A 180 -10.33 7.42 -21.48
CA GLN A 180 -11.39 7.04 -22.38
C GLN A 180 -11.67 5.55 -22.21
N VAL A 181 -12.89 5.18 -21.76
CA VAL A 181 -13.23 3.81 -21.42
C VAL A 181 -14.21 3.23 -22.42
N ASP A 182 -13.79 2.20 -23.15
CA ASP A 182 -14.69 1.30 -23.87
C ASP A 182 -14.98 0.07 -23.00
N THR A 183 -16.16 -0.49 -23.14
CA THR A 183 -16.58 -1.64 -22.33
C THR A 183 -16.81 -2.87 -23.17
N ALA A 184 -16.66 -4.06 -22.59
CA ALA A 184 -17.09 -5.33 -23.12
C ALA A 184 -17.75 -6.14 -22.00
N GLU A 185 -18.79 -6.90 -22.31
CA GLU A 185 -19.52 -7.69 -21.33
C GLU A 185 -18.86 -9.06 -21.06
N ASP A 186 -18.05 -9.52 -22.00
CA ASP A 186 -17.30 -10.76 -21.85
C ASP A 186 -15.99 -10.75 -22.66
N GLY A 187 -15.19 -11.82 -22.45
CA GLY A 187 -13.92 -11.97 -23.15
C GLY A 187 -14.07 -12.18 -24.66
N ALA A 188 -15.19 -12.70 -25.16
CA ALA A 188 -15.43 -12.90 -26.60
C ALA A 188 -15.65 -11.55 -27.28
N GLU A 189 -16.47 -10.69 -26.69
CA GLU A 189 -16.70 -9.30 -27.15
C GLU A 189 -15.39 -8.49 -27.07
N ALA A 190 -14.63 -8.65 -25.99
CA ALA A 190 -13.35 -7.97 -25.84
C ALA A 190 -12.37 -8.34 -26.95
N VAL A 191 -12.24 -9.62 -27.26
CA VAL A 191 -11.38 -10.11 -28.35
C VAL A 191 -11.83 -9.57 -29.70
N GLU A 192 -13.14 -9.50 -29.96
CA GLU A 192 -13.70 -8.94 -31.20
C GLU A 192 -13.38 -7.45 -31.33
N LYS A 193 -13.56 -6.68 -30.24
CA LYS A 193 -13.22 -5.25 -30.21
C LYS A 193 -11.73 -5.00 -30.47
N VAL A 194 -10.85 -5.77 -29.82
CA VAL A 194 -9.39 -5.67 -30.04
C VAL A 194 -9.01 -6.05 -31.47
N LYS A 195 -9.62 -7.10 -32.06
CA LYS A 195 -9.36 -7.50 -33.45
C LYS A 195 -9.80 -6.45 -34.48
N ASN A 196 -10.86 -5.71 -34.18
CA ASN A 196 -11.41 -4.69 -35.05
C ASN A 196 -10.78 -3.30 -34.82
N SER A 197 -9.95 -3.15 -33.79
CA SER A 197 -9.19 -1.92 -33.51
C SER A 197 -7.86 -1.89 -34.25
N THR A 198 -7.29 -0.70 -34.39
CA THR A 198 -5.94 -0.55 -34.91
C THR A 198 -4.92 -0.90 -33.82
N PRO A 199 -3.79 -1.54 -34.13
CA PRO A 199 -2.75 -1.79 -33.13
C PRO A 199 -2.31 -0.51 -32.42
N GLY A 200 -2.50 -0.46 -31.10
CA GLY A 200 -2.21 0.69 -30.26
C GLY A 200 -3.42 1.59 -29.93
N ASP A 201 -4.63 1.25 -30.40
CA ASP A 201 -5.85 1.99 -30.05
C ASP A 201 -6.21 1.88 -28.55
N TYR A 202 -5.88 0.76 -27.94
CA TYR A 202 -6.03 0.54 -26.50
C TYR A 202 -4.66 0.56 -25.82
N ASP A 203 -4.51 1.39 -24.80
CA ASP A 203 -3.34 1.42 -23.93
C ASP A 203 -3.36 0.28 -22.91
N LEU A 204 -4.56 -0.16 -22.52
CA LEU A 204 -4.76 -1.20 -21.50
C LEU A 204 -6.08 -1.95 -21.75
N VAL A 205 -6.11 -3.24 -21.42
CA VAL A 205 -7.30 -4.06 -21.27
C VAL A 205 -7.40 -4.53 -19.82
N LEU A 206 -8.52 -4.27 -19.16
CA LEU A 206 -8.82 -4.63 -17.78
C LEU A 206 -9.91 -5.69 -17.73
#